data_e6790d121a87f6a28f924f13527d09b6
#
_entry.id   e6790d121a87f6a28f924f13527d09b6
#
_cell.length_a   1.000
_cell.length_b   1.000
_cell.length_c   1.000
_cell.angle_alpha   90.00
_cell.angle_beta   90.00
_cell.angle_gamma   90.00
#
_symmetry.space_group_name_H-M   'P 1'
#
loop_
_entity.id
_entity.type
_entity.pdbx_description
1 polymer ?
#
loop_
_entity_poly.entity_id
_entity_poly.type
_entity_poly.pdbx_seq_one_letter_code
_entity_poly.pdbx_strand_id
1 'polypeptide(L)'
;MVRKLILFTAVISFFQACNDEPVDNSVFVEEQEEQEIEEWDSGTFKDKDGNLFFTGGDCDQGSPDYIVGEFVLEDLQISTTLPIQFDLSEFLPPIDSQGTMGSCSSWAISYYMKSMQEGIEDGFTTRLSPAYTYNQISQGFCGGTALEETLDILKEQGVSSWIDFPYSDADCTTQPNETVKESASDNKISDYKSLSGENMVNEMKTLLTQQIPIMIGATLSEQFGRPDSFGDAAYREHAVNYERTACHAMLVVGYDNLHNAFKVVNSWGVEWGNAG
;
A
#
# COMPACT_ATOMS: atom_id res chain seq x y z
N MET A 1 23.83 -8.38 -16.20
CA MET A 1 24.45 -9.68 -16.60
C MET A 1 24.20 -10.69 -15.47
N VAL A 2 23.08 -11.37 -15.47
CA VAL A 2 22.70 -12.33 -14.45
C VAL A 2 23.14 -13.72 -14.91
N ARG A 3 23.94 -14.39 -14.09
CA ARG A 3 24.44 -15.75 -14.35
C ARG A 3 23.34 -16.75 -14.00
N LYS A 4 22.82 -17.46 -14.99
CA LYS A 4 21.94 -18.63 -14.78
C LYS A 4 22.72 -19.76 -14.11
N LEU A 5 22.24 -20.22 -12.96
CA LEU A 5 22.72 -21.45 -12.31
C LEU A 5 21.78 -22.60 -12.71
N ILE A 6 22.31 -23.56 -13.48
CA ILE A 6 21.56 -24.75 -13.90
C ILE A 6 21.89 -25.87 -12.91
N LEU A 7 20.90 -26.37 -12.19
CA LEU A 7 21.04 -27.55 -11.33
C LEU A 7 20.49 -28.79 -12.08
N PHE A 8 21.36 -29.71 -12.45
CA PHE A 8 20.97 -30.99 -13.00
C PHE A 8 20.85 -32.01 -11.86
N THR A 9 19.70 -32.61 -11.65
CA THR A 9 19.52 -33.81 -10.84
C THR A 9 19.05 -34.93 -11.77
N ALA A 10 19.99 -35.85 -12.09
CA ALA A 10 19.66 -37.10 -12.79
C ALA A 10 19.32 -38.19 -11.75
N VAL A 11 18.12 -38.72 -11.80
CA VAL A 11 17.71 -39.91 -11.05
C VAL A 11 17.78 -41.11 -12.01
N ILE A 12 18.75 -41.98 -11.81
CA ILE A 12 18.87 -43.25 -12.55
C ILE A 12 18.23 -44.34 -11.70
N SER A 13 17.11 -44.90 -12.15
CA SER A 13 16.50 -46.08 -11.57
C SER A 13 16.89 -47.31 -12.38
N PHE A 14 17.67 -48.24 -11.79
CA PHE A 14 17.93 -49.54 -12.37
C PHE A 14 16.79 -50.51 -12.04
N PHE A 15 16.11 -51.00 -13.08
CA PHE A 15 15.32 -52.21 -12.98
C PHE A 15 16.02 -53.32 -13.78
N GLN A 16 16.34 -54.42 -13.11
CA GLN A 16 16.87 -55.63 -13.71
C GLN A 16 15.73 -56.65 -13.85
N ALA A 17 15.34 -56.92 -15.07
CA ALA A 17 14.49 -58.06 -15.38
C ALA A 17 14.99 -58.73 -16.65
N CYS A 18 15.31 -60.00 -16.53
CA CYS A 18 15.68 -60.88 -17.64
C CYS A 18 14.42 -61.20 -18.45
N ASN A 19 14.44 -60.88 -19.77
CA ASN A 19 13.88 -61.70 -20.84
C ASN A 19 14.22 -61.04 -22.20
N ASP A 20 14.70 -61.89 -23.11
CA ASP A 20 15.17 -61.52 -24.45
C ASP A 20 13.99 -61.15 -25.38
N GLU A 21 13.71 -59.87 -25.54
CA GLU A 21 13.03 -59.31 -26.71
C GLU A 21 13.70 -57.97 -27.08
N PRO A 22 13.78 -57.61 -28.37
CA PRO A 22 14.44 -56.38 -28.76
C PRO A 22 13.67 -55.18 -28.28
N VAL A 23 14.27 -54.44 -27.36
CA VAL A 23 13.71 -53.19 -26.80
C VAL A 23 13.84 -52.10 -27.83
N ASP A 24 12.71 -51.59 -28.28
CA ASP A 24 12.58 -50.34 -29.03
C ASP A 24 13.05 -49.21 -28.12
N ASN A 25 14.23 -48.66 -28.40
CA ASN A 25 14.82 -47.53 -27.70
C ASN A 25 14.21 -46.21 -28.20
N SER A 26 12.89 -46.07 -28.22
CA SER A 26 12.27 -44.74 -28.25
C SER A 26 12.38 -44.13 -26.85
N VAL A 27 13.41 -43.33 -26.66
CA VAL A 27 13.55 -42.47 -25.47
C VAL A 27 12.37 -41.51 -25.45
N PHE A 28 11.36 -41.76 -24.64
CA PHE A 28 10.39 -40.73 -24.29
C PHE A 28 11.15 -39.63 -23.51
N VAL A 29 11.52 -38.59 -24.19
CA VAL A 29 11.88 -37.33 -23.56
C VAL A 29 10.53 -36.70 -23.13
N GLU A 30 10.17 -36.88 -21.84
CA GLU A 30 9.21 -35.99 -21.23
C GLU A 30 9.81 -34.58 -21.33
N GLU A 31 9.27 -33.77 -22.23
CA GLU A 31 9.45 -32.31 -22.17
C GLU A 31 8.83 -31.88 -20.84
N GLN A 32 9.68 -31.71 -19.83
CA GLN A 32 9.29 -30.95 -18.65
C GLN A 32 9.13 -29.52 -19.13
N GLU A 33 7.89 -29.05 -19.21
CA GLU A 33 7.59 -27.63 -19.29
C GLU A 33 8.38 -26.95 -18.15
N GLU A 34 9.42 -26.19 -18.52
CA GLU A 34 10.06 -25.27 -17.59
C GLU A 34 8.95 -24.28 -17.15
N GLN A 35 8.39 -24.50 -15.99
CA GLN A 35 7.63 -23.46 -15.33
C GLN A 35 8.59 -22.29 -15.13
N GLU A 36 8.46 -21.24 -15.93
CA GLU A 36 9.07 -19.97 -15.60
C GLU A 36 8.57 -19.56 -14.22
N ILE A 37 9.46 -19.65 -13.24
CA ILE A 37 9.21 -19.07 -11.92
C ILE A 37 9.24 -17.57 -12.17
N GLU A 38 8.07 -16.95 -12.31
CA GLU A 38 7.96 -15.48 -12.33
C GLU A 38 8.66 -14.98 -11.06
N GLU A 39 9.73 -14.20 -11.23
CA GLU A 39 10.44 -13.58 -10.13
C GLU A 39 9.47 -12.59 -9.48
N TRP A 40 9.09 -12.84 -8.23
CA TRP A 40 8.16 -11.98 -7.50
C TRP A 40 8.85 -10.65 -7.19
N ASP A 41 8.28 -9.56 -7.70
CA ASP A 41 8.72 -8.20 -7.38
C ASP A 41 7.88 -7.67 -6.20
N SER A 42 8.52 -7.46 -5.06
CA SER A 42 7.87 -6.95 -3.83
C SER A 42 7.31 -5.52 -3.99
N GLY A 43 7.69 -4.82 -5.03
CA GLY A 43 7.18 -3.47 -5.37
C GLY A 43 5.88 -3.50 -6.17
N THR A 44 5.34 -4.68 -6.51
CA THR A 44 4.12 -4.81 -7.30
C THR A 44 3.12 -5.78 -6.66
N PHE A 45 1.86 -5.57 -6.96
CA PHE A 45 0.74 -6.44 -6.60
C PHE A 45 0.00 -6.87 -7.86
N LYS A 46 -0.27 -8.17 -8.00
CA LYS A 46 -1.03 -8.71 -9.13
C LYS A 46 -2.37 -9.22 -8.61
N ASP A 47 -3.46 -8.67 -9.13
CA ASP A 47 -4.80 -9.11 -8.74
C ASP A 47 -5.19 -10.47 -9.37
N LYS A 48 -6.38 -10.97 -8.99
CA LYS A 48 -6.93 -12.23 -9.51
C LYS A 48 -7.13 -12.26 -11.04
N ASP A 49 -7.26 -11.11 -11.67
CA ASP A 49 -7.50 -10.95 -13.11
C ASP A 49 -6.18 -10.72 -13.88
N GLY A 50 -5.06 -10.67 -13.15
CA GLY A 50 -3.72 -10.49 -13.69
C GLY A 50 -3.32 -9.03 -13.92
N ASN A 51 -4.12 -8.07 -13.44
CA ASN A 51 -3.76 -6.66 -13.48
C ASN A 51 -2.65 -6.37 -12.50
N LEU A 52 -1.66 -5.60 -12.94
CA LEU A 52 -0.49 -5.24 -12.15
C LEU A 52 -0.70 -3.85 -11.53
N PHE A 53 -0.54 -3.76 -10.23
CA PHE A 53 -0.57 -2.52 -9.46
C PHE A 53 0.76 -2.30 -8.77
N PHE A 54 1.19 -1.04 -8.70
CA PHE A 54 2.42 -0.69 -8.01
C PHE A 54 2.13 -0.40 -6.54
N THR A 55 3.01 -0.88 -5.68
CA THR A 55 3.01 -0.65 -4.25
C THR A 55 4.20 0.23 -3.90
N GLY A 56 4.91 0.00 -2.84
CA GLY A 56 6.13 0.75 -2.54
C GLY A 56 6.17 1.21 -1.10
N GLY A 57 5.39 0.57 -0.23
CA GLY A 57 5.59 0.67 1.19
C GLY A 57 6.82 -0.17 1.57
N ASP A 58 7.65 0.33 2.46
CA ASP A 58 8.65 -0.47 3.16
C ASP A 58 8.00 -1.01 4.44
N CYS A 59 7.45 -2.22 4.37
CA CYS A 59 7.03 -2.95 5.56
C CYS A 59 8.23 -3.77 6.01
N ASP A 60 8.90 -3.34 7.05
CA ASP A 60 9.96 -4.11 7.67
C ASP A 60 9.43 -5.52 8.00
N GLN A 61 10.03 -6.54 7.38
CA GLN A 61 9.59 -7.93 7.51
C GLN A 61 9.73 -8.37 8.97
N GLY A 62 8.60 -8.34 9.69
CA GLY A 62 8.51 -8.72 11.09
C GLY A 62 7.97 -7.64 12.02
N SER A 63 7.72 -6.44 11.52
CA SER A 63 6.93 -5.44 12.24
C SER A 63 5.43 -5.72 12.06
N PRO A 64 4.64 -5.62 13.11
CA PRO A 64 3.19 -5.59 12.97
C PRO A 64 2.81 -4.38 12.10
N ASP A 65 1.74 -4.52 11.33
CA ASP A 65 1.20 -3.46 10.47
C ASP A 65 1.26 -2.10 11.18
N TYR A 66 1.96 -1.14 10.57
CA TYR A 66 2.13 0.20 11.13
C TYR A 66 0.86 1.00 10.89
N ILE A 67 0.35 1.58 11.96
CA ILE A 67 -0.75 2.53 11.92
C ILE A 67 -0.27 3.84 12.50
N VAL A 68 -0.34 4.89 11.72
CA VAL A 68 0.14 6.22 12.12
C VAL A 68 -0.97 7.26 11.97
N GLY A 69 -1.17 8.05 12.99
CA GLY A 69 -2.11 9.18 12.99
C GLY A 69 -1.53 10.38 13.74
N GLU A 70 -1.94 11.59 13.33
CA GLU A 70 -1.60 12.81 14.04
C GLU A 70 -2.54 13.00 15.24
N PHE A 71 -2.07 12.71 16.46
CA PHE A 71 -2.83 12.98 17.69
C PHE A 71 -1.97 12.84 18.95
N VAL A 72 -2.43 13.39 20.04
CA VAL A 72 -1.82 13.24 21.35
C VAL A 72 -2.49 12.07 22.08
N LEU A 73 -1.82 10.90 22.07
CA LEU A 73 -2.36 9.66 22.65
C LEU A 73 -2.55 9.69 24.16
N GLU A 74 -1.78 10.51 24.86
CA GLU A 74 -1.78 10.53 26.33
C GLU A 74 -3.15 10.84 26.92
N ASP A 75 -4.00 11.55 26.15
CA ASP A 75 -5.35 11.94 26.55
C ASP A 75 -6.47 11.21 25.78
N LEU A 76 -6.12 10.23 24.90
CA LEU A 76 -7.13 9.51 24.13
C LEU A 76 -8.03 8.69 25.06
N GLN A 77 -9.25 9.16 25.21
CA GLN A 77 -10.29 8.39 25.91
C GLN A 77 -11.01 7.52 24.88
N ILE A 78 -10.83 6.20 24.96
CA ILE A 78 -11.56 5.26 24.10
C ILE A 78 -13.05 5.45 24.35
N SER A 79 -13.78 5.78 23.29
CA SER A 79 -15.24 5.97 23.41
C SER A 79 -15.93 4.65 23.73
N THR A 80 -16.76 4.66 24.77
CA THR A 80 -17.59 3.51 25.15
C THR A 80 -18.86 3.38 24.29
N THR A 81 -19.18 4.42 23.50
CA THR A 81 -20.35 4.46 22.62
C THR A 81 -19.94 4.92 21.23
N LEU A 82 -19.52 3.96 20.40
CA LEU A 82 -19.18 4.23 18.99
C LEU A 82 -20.41 4.01 18.11
N PRO A 83 -20.63 4.84 17.07
CA PRO A 83 -21.66 4.59 16.07
C PRO A 83 -21.41 3.25 15.37
N ILE A 84 -22.48 2.68 14.79
CA ILE A 84 -22.37 1.41 14.03
C ILE A 84 -21.51 1.61 12.78
N GLN A 85 -21.60 2.79 12.15
CA GLN A 85 -20.86 3.17 10.95
C GLN A 85 -20.36 4.60 11.10
N PHE A 86 -19.20 4.87 10.52
CA PHE A 86 -18.65 6.22 10.42
C PHE A 86 -17.86 6.37 9.12
N ASP A 87 -17.98 7.51 8.43
CA ASP A 87 -17.39 7.73 7.12
C ASP A 87 -16.95 9.19 6.94
N LEU A 88 -15.68 9.39 6.61
CA LEU A 88 -15.06 10.67 6.31
C LEU A 88 -14.83 10.90 4.81
N SER A 89 -15.33 10.02 3.95
CA SER A 89 -15.03 10.08 2.51
C SER A 89 -15.48 11.38 1.84
N GLU A 90 -16.42 12.11 2.42
CA GLU A 90 -16.85 13.41 1.90
C GLU A 90 -15.74 14.47 1.89
N PHE A 91 -14.71 14.31 2.72
CA PHE A 91 -13.56 15.21 2.81
C PHE A 91 -12.38 14.79 1.93
N LEU A 92 -12.48 13.66 1.23
CA LEU A 92 -11.41 13.19 0.35
C LEU A 92 -11.19 14.12 -0.85
N PRO A 93 -9.95 14.34 -1.27
CA PRO A 93 -9.69 14.85 -2.61
C PRO A 93 -10.20 13.85 -3.66
N PRO A 94 -10.32 14.26 -4.94
CA PRO A 94 -10.69 13.31 -6.00
C PRO A 94 -9.80 12.06 -5.98
N ILE A 95 -10.42 10.90 -6.15
CA ILE A 95 -9.67 9.65 -6.24
C ILE A 95 -8.78 9.67 -7.47
N ASP A 96 -7.51 9.31 -7.28
CA ASP A 96 -6.50 9.35 -8.34
C ASP A 96 -5.51 8.18 -8.19
N SER A 97 -4.52 8.07 -9.09
CA SER A 97 -3.62 6.92 -9.18
C SER A 97 -2.15 7.31 -9.06
N GLN A 98 -1.40 6.49 -8.31
CA GLN A 98 0.06 6.58 -8.25
C GLN A 98 0.75 6.10 -9.55
N GLY A 99 -0.01 5.47 -10.47
CA GLY A 99 0.54 4.93 -11.71
C GLY A 99 1.58 3.84 -11.45
N THR A 100 2.74 3.98 -12.09
CA THR A 100 3.79 2.96 -12.11
C THR A 100 4.94 3.22 -11.11
N MET A 101 4.74 4.09 -10.11
CA MET A 101 5.75 4.41 -9.10
C MET A 101 5.46 3.80 -7.73
N GLY A 102 6.50 3.46 -7.00
CA GLY A 102 6.43 3.00 -5.61
C GLY A 102 6.14 4.11 -4.59
N SER A 103 5.16 4.97 -4.87
CA SER A 103 4.89 6.22 -4.13
C SER A 103 3.68 6.15 -3.19
N CYS A 104 3.20 4.95 -2.84
CA CYS A 104 1.98 4.77 -2.05
C CYS A 104 2.01 5.50 -0.69
N SER A 105 3.17 5.56 -0.02
CA SER A 105 3.34 6.29 1.25
C SER A 105 3.00 7.77 1.09
N SER A 106 3.56 8.41 0.06
CA SER A 106 3.29 9.82 -0.23
C SER A 106 1.84 10.07 -0.71
N TRP A 107 1.24 9.12 -1.42
CA TRP A 107 -0.17 9.20 -1.80
C TRP A 107 -1.09 9.10 -0.58
N ALA A 108 -0.88 8.11 0.28
CA ALA A 108 -1.70 7.94 1.48
C ALA A 108 -1.57 9.13 2.44
N ILE A 109 -0.35 9.65 2.63
CA ILE A 109 -0.06 10.68 3.62
C ILE A 109 -0.27 12.09 3.04
N SER A 110 0.45 12.44 1.99
CA SER A 110 0.44 13.82 1.47
C SER A 110 -0.82 14.13 0.69
N TYR A 111 -1.22 13.20 -0.21
CA TYR A 111 -2.39 13.45 -1.06
C TYR A 111 -3.70 13.22 -0.31
N TYR A 112 -3.90 12.05 0.28
CA TYR A 112 -5.19 11.74 0.91
C TYR A 112 -5.31 12.29 2.33
N MET A 113 -4.40 11.92 3.24
CA MET A 113 -4.52 12.29 4.65
C MET A 113 -4.47 13.80 4.84
N LYS A 114 -3.43 14.46 4.33
CA LYS A 114 -3.26 15.90 4.57
C LYS A 114 -4.29 16.73 3.82
N SER A 115 -4.65 16.40 2.56
CA SER A 115 -5.75 17.10 1.87
C SER A 115 -7.09 16.94 2.59
N MET A 116 -7.35 15.76 3.18
CA MET A 116 -8.56 15.52 3.98
C MET A 116 -8.56 16.36 5.25
N GLN A 117 -7.43 16.47 5.96
CA GLN A 117 -7.30 17.31 7.15
C GLN A 117 -7.62 18.77 6.82
N GLU A 118 -7.03 19.32 5.77
CA GLU A 118 -7.35 20.68 5.28
C GLU A 118 -8.84 20.81 4.94
N GLY A 119 -9.42 19.80 4.30
CA GLY A 119 -10.84 19.78 3.97
C GLY A 119 -11.75 19.81 5.20
N ILE A 120 -11.36 19.10 6.27
CA ILE A 120 -12.08 19.08 7.55
C ILE A 120 -11.97 20.45 8.26
N GLU A 121 -10.78 21.06 8.27
CA GLU A 121 -10.51 22.31 8.96
C GLU A 121 -11.13 23.50 8.21
N ASP A 122 -10.97 23.58 6.90
CA ASP A 122 -11.33 24.74 6.07
C ASP A 122 -12.72 24.62 5.41
N GLY A 123 -13.31 23.42 5.42
CA GLY A 123 -14.60 23.15 4.77
C GLY A 123 -14.52 23.02 3.24
N PHE A 124 -13.31 22.94 2.67
CA PHE A 124 -13.08 22.62 1.26
C PHE A 124 -11.77 21.85 1.11
N THR A 125 -11.74 20.91 0.18
CA THR A 125 -10.58 20.04 -0.02
C THR A 125 -9.61 20.64 -1.03
N THR A 126 -8.38 20.89 -0.58
CA THR A 126 -7.25 21.28 -1.44
C THR A 126 -6.48 20.03 -1.86
N ARG A 127 -6.15 19.89 -3.15
CA ARG A 127 -5.29 18.83 -3.61
C ARG A 127 -3.83 19.13 -3.26
N LEU A 128 -3.24 18.33 -2.41
CA LEU A 128 -1.81 18.42 -2.04
C LEU A 128 -0.98 17.43 -2.85
N SER A 129 0.30 17.70 -3.00
CA SER A 129 1.16 16.98 -3.94
C SER A 129 1.84 15.77 -3.31
N PRO A 130 1.58 14.54 -3.76
CA PRO A 130 2.39 13.39 -3.35
C PRO A 130 3.81 13.44 -3.92
N ALA A 131 4.03 14.09 -5.09
CA ALA A 131 5.36 14.26 -5.66
C ALA A 131 6.28 15.10 -4.77
N TYR A 132 5.73 16.09 -4.05
CA TYR A 132 6.52 16.96 -3.17
C TYR A 132 7.30 16.18 -2.12
N THR A 133 6.68 15.20 -1.50
CA THR A 133 7.33 14.32 -0.51
C THR A 133 8.10 13.20 -1.19
N TYR A 134 7.48 12.51 -2.14
CA TYR A 134 8.07 11.36 -2.79
C TYR A 134 9.41 11.65 -3.47
N ASN A 135 9.50 12.71 -4.26
CA ASN A 135 10.72 13.02 -5.00
C ASN A 135 11.89 13.38 -4.08
N GLN A 136 11.60 13.98 -2.93
CA GLN A 136 12.63 14.31 -1.94
C GLN A 136 13.17 13.05 -1.24
N ILE A 137 12.30 12.07 -0.96
CA ILE A 137 12.66 10.83 -0.27
C ILE A 137 13.32 9.84 -1.24
N SER A 138 12.71 9.62 -2.39
CA SER A 138 13.18 8.63 -3.38
C SER A 138 14.53 8.99 -4.00
N GLN A 139 14.91 10.26 -3.97
CA GLN A 139 16.19 10.77 -4.50
C GLN A 139 16.51 10.26 -5.92
N GLY A 140 15.47 10.03 -6.73
CA GLY A 140 15.59 9.55 -8.11
C GLY A 140 15.67 8.03 -8.28
N PHE A 141 15.59 7.24 -7.22
CA PHE A 141 15.53 5.77 -7.33
C PHE A 141 14.13 5.24 -7.70
N CYS A 142 13.10 6.06 -7.55
CA CYS A 142 11.68 5.77 -7.87
C CYS A 142 11.11 4.50 -7.23
N GLY A 143 11.76 3.97 -6.19
CA GLY A 143 11.35 2.79 -5.44
C GLY A 143 10.42 3.11 -4.27
N GLY A 144 10.16 2.10 -3.44
CA GLY A 144 9.39 2.24 -2.22
C GLY A 144 10.03 3.18 -1.21
N THR A 145 9.20 3.78 -0.35
CA THR A 145 9.62 4.72 0.68
C THR A 145 8.98 4.38 2.02
N ALA A 146 9.69 4.66 3.12
CA ALA A 146 9.15 4.48 4.44
C ALA A 146 8.06 5.52 4.75
N LEU A 147 7.10 5.13 5.59
CA LEU A 147 5.99 6.00 6.00
C LEU A 147 6.48 7.16 6.84
N GLU A 148 7.40 6.88 7.75
CA GLU A 148 7.99 7.85 8.67
C GLU A 148 8.74 8.94 7.91
N GLU A 149 9.47 8.61 6.84
CA GLU A 149 10.18 9.61 6.03
C GLU A 149 9.20 10.63 5.41
N THR A 150 8.04 10.16 4.95
CA THR A 150 6.99 11.05 4.42
C THR A 150 6.41 11.94 5.53
N LEU A 151 6.14 11.37 6.70
CA LEU A 151 5.61 12.12 7.86
C LEU A 151 6.62 13.14 8.39
N ASP A 152 7.89 12.80 8.41
CA ASP A 152 8.97 13.71 8.83
C ASP A 152 9.04 14.93 7.90
N ILE A 153 8.93 14.75 6.58
CA ILE A 153 8.84 15.89 5.64
C ILE A 153 7.58 16.73 5.93
N LEU A 154 6.43 16.13 6.14
CA LEU A 154 5.21 16.87 6.47
C LEU A 154 5.36 17.68 7.78
N LYS A 155 6.01 17.11 8.77
CA LYS A 155 6.26 17.77 10.04
C LYS A 155 7.28 18.91 9.93
N GLU A 156 8.37 18.69 9.20
CA GLU A 156 9.47 19.65 9.09
C GLU A 156 9.18 20.74 8.06
N GLN A 157 8.65 20.38 6.90
CA GLN A 157 8.49 21.27 5.75
C GLN A 157 7.03 21.56 5.40
N GLY A 158 6.11 20.62 5.66
CA GLY A 158 4.76 20.62 5.13
C GLY A 158 4.68 19.97 3.76
N VAL A 159 3.63 20.26 3.01
CA VAL A 159 3.42 19.76 1.66
C VAL A 159 2.85 20.82 0.73
N SER A 160 3.37 20.89 -0.49
CA SER A 160 2.94 21.86 -1.52
C SER A 160 1.60 21.48 -2.14
N SER A 161 0.91 22.47 -2.68
CA SER A 161 -0.28 22.22 -3.52
C SER A 161 0.08 21.40 -4.76
N TRP A 162 -0.90 20.66 -5.28
CA TRP A 162 -0.76 19.96 -6.57
C TRP A 162 -0.46 20.91 -7.73
N ILE A 163 -0.98 22.13 -7.66
CA ILE A 163 -0.81 23.11 -8.73
C ILE A 163 0.64 23.59 -8.80
N ASP A 164 1.26 23.80 -7.64
CA ASP A 164 2.64 24.32 -7.55
C ASP A 164 3.68 23.22 -7.78
N PHE A 165 3.35 21.99 -7.47
CA PHE A 165 4.23 20.84 -7.66
C PHE A 165 3.42 19.59 -8.09
N PRO A 166 3.05 19.46 -9.37
CA PRO A 166 2.18 18.39 -9.86
C PRO A 166 2.86 17.03 -9.81
N TYR A 167 2.09 15.98 -9.57
CA TYR A 167 2.55 14.59 -9.63
C TYR A 167 2.61 14.09 -11.07
N SER A 168 3.65 13.29 -11.36
CA SER A 168 3.77 12.48 -12.57
C SER A 168 4.40 11.15 -12.21
N ASP A 169 3.82 10.05 -12.66
CA ASP A 169 4.37 8.71 -12.48
C ASP A 169 5.57 8.40 -13.41
N ALA A 170 6.01 9.40 -14.19
CA ALA A 170 7.20 9.34 -15.01
C ALA A 170 8.39 10.14 -14.45
N ASP A 171 8.21 10.84 -13.30
CA ASP A 171 9.26 11.70 -12.73
C ASP A 171 9.29 11.65 -11.20
N CYS A 172 10.35 11.05 -10.67
CA CYS A 172 10.68 11.06 -9.25
C CYS A 172 11.97 11.86 -8.95
N THR A 173 12.51 12.60 -9.92
CA THR A 173 13.80 13.26 -9.83
C THR A 173 13.73 14.75 -9.59
N THR A 174 12.67 15.40 -10.09
CA THR A 174 12.46 16.85 -9.92
C THR A 174 12.33 17.19 -8.44
N GLN A 175 13.12 18.16 -7.99
CA GLN A 175 13.11 18.61 -6.59
C GLN A 175 12.36 19.94 -6.46
N PRO A 176 11.60 20.15 -5.36
CA PRO A 176 10.95 21.41 -5.11
C PRO A 176 11.98 22.53 -4.91
N ASN A 177 11.76 23.67 -5.55
CA ASN A 177 12.57 24.85 -5.33
C ASN A 177 12.16 25.57 -4.02
N GLU A 178 12.93 26.58 -3.62
CA GLU A 178 12.69 27.28 -2.34
C GLU A 178 11.30 27.95 -2.28
N THR A 179 10.79 28.48 -3.37
CA THR A 179 9.44 29.10 -3.41
C THR A 179 8.35 28.06 -3.14
N VAL A 180 8.48 26.87 -3.72
CA VAL A 180 7.54 25.75 -3.49
C VAL A 180 7.64 25.26 -2.03
N LYS A 181 8.85 25.21 -1.45
CA LYS A 181 9.04 24.85 -0.05
C LYS A 181 8.47 25.88 0.91
N GLU A 182 8.62 27.17 0.58
CA GLU A 182 8.03 28.25 1.38
C GLU A 182 6.49 28.12 1.44
N SER A 183 5.83 27.89 0.29
CA SER A 183 4.38 27.68 0.24
C SER A 183 3.91 26.37 0.89
N ALA A 184 4.76 25.34 0.91
CA ALA A 184 4.44 24.08 1.56
C ALA A 184 4.34 24.19 3.09
N SER A 185 5.00 25.19 3.68
CA SER A 185 5.08 25.37 5.13
C SER A 185 3.72 25.63 5.82
N ASP A 186 2.73 26.04 5.07
CA ASP A 186 1.37 26.27 5.57
C ASP A 186 0.61 24.95 5.82
N ASN A 187 1.05 23.87 5.18
CA ASN A 187 0.42 22.54 5.26
C ASN A 187 1.27 21.54 6.07
N LYS A 188 1.76 21.95 7.22
CA LYS A 188 2.50 21.06 8.14
C LYS A 188 1.55 20.23 8.97
N ILE A 189 2.07 19.11 9.50
CA ILE A 189 1.50 18.43 10.65
C ILE A 189 2.29 18.81 11.91
N SER A 190 1.64 18.80 13.07
CA SER A 190 2.31 19.13 14.33
C SER A 190 3.14 17.96 14.86
N ASP A 191 2.59 16.75 14.78
CA ASP A 191 3.23 15.51 15.20
C ASP A 191 2.51 14.30 14.62
N TYR A 192 3.07 13.11 14.81
CA TYR A 192 2.44 11.84 14.47
C TYR A 192 2.78 10.77 15.52
N LYS A 193 1.93 9.76 15.66
CA LYS A 193 2.13 8.64 16.58
C LYS A 193 1.63 7.35 15.98
N SER A 194 2.26 6.22 16.36
CA SER A 194 1.81 4.90 15.99
C SER A 194 0.79 4.36 16.97
N LEU A 195 -0.19 3.61 16.46
CA LEU A 195 -1.11 2.80 17.24
C LEU A 195 -0.61 1.36 17.29
N SER A 196 -0.74 0.71 18.43
CA SER A 196 -0.40 -0.71 18.59
C SER A 196 -1.13 -1.30 19.80
N GLY A 197 -1.20 -2.64 19.84
CA GLY A 197 -1.74 -3.37 20.99
C GLY A 197 -3.22 -3.78 20.85
N GLU A 198 -3.75 -4.39 21.89
CA GLU A 198 -5.05 -5.07 21.88
C GLU A 198 -6.25 -4.13 21.66
N ASN A 199 -6.13 -2.86 22.00
CA ASN A 199 -7.20 -1.86 21.87
C ASN A 199 -7.20 -1.12 20.53
N MET A 200 -6.21 -1.36 19.67
CA MET A 200 -5.96 -0.64 18.42
C MET A 200 -7.23 -0.41 17.57
N VAL A 201 -8.05 -1.45 17.38
CA VAL A 201 -9.29 -1.34 16.60
C VAL A 201 -10.28 -0.31 17.20
N ASN A 202 -10.42 -0.29 18.52
CA ASN A 202 -11.31 0.67 19.19
C ASN A 202 -10.71 2.08 19.22
N GLU A 203 -9.40 2.18 19.33
CA GLU A 203 -8.68 3.44 19.21
C GLU A 203 -8.85 4.04 17.81
N MET A 204 -8.65 3.25 16.75
CA MET A 204 -8.91 3.67 15.38
C MET A 204 -10.33 4.18 15.17
N LYS A 205 -11.34 3.41 15.61
CA LYS A 205 -12.73 3.83 15.51
C LYS A 205 -13.02 5.11 16.28
N THR A 206 -12.41 5.26 17.46
CA THR A 206 -12.54 6.48 18.27
C THR A 206 -11.95 7.69 17.56
N LEU A 207 -10.75 7.55 17.01
CA LEU A 207 -10.08 8.62 16.26
C LEU A 207 -10.86 9.04 15.01
N LEU A 208 -11.37 8.07 14.26
CA LEU A 208 -12.21 8.37 13.10
C LEU A 208 -13.45 9.20 13.50
N THR A 209 -14.11 8.88 14.64
CA THR A 209 -15.25 9.69 15.11
C THR A 209 -14.85 11.08 15.59
N GLN A 210 -13.57 11.33 15.83
CA GLN A 210 -13.00 12.65 16.10
C GLN A 210 -12.49 13.33 14.82
N GLN A 211 -12.84 12.79 13.65
CA GLN A 211 -12.42 13.26 12.33
C GLN A 211 -10.90 13.19 12.10
N ILE A 212 -10.24 12.22 12.71
CA ILE A 212 -8.82 11.96 12.52
C ILE A 212 -8.67 10.74 11.60
N PRO A 213 -8.26 10.92 10.34
CA PRO A 213 -7.97 9.82 9.42
C PRO A 213 -6.69 9.09 9.85
N ILE A 214 -6.59 7.81 9.49
CA ILE A 214 -5.51 6.95 9.98
C ILE A 214 -4.82 6.31 8.78
N MET A 215 -3.53 6.59 8.63
CA MET A 215 -2.72 5.93 7.64
C MET A 215 -2.31 4.54 8.11
N ILE A 216 -2.35 3.56 7.22
CA ILE A 216 -1.89 2.19 7.46
C ILE A 216 -0.85 1.77 6.42
N GLY A 217 0.17 1.02 6.89
CA GLY A 217 0.98 0.17 6.05
C GLY A 217 0.46 -1.26 6.18
N ALA A 218 0.14 -1.90 5.08
CA ALA A 218 -0.43 -3.24 5.07
C ALA A 218 0.36 -4.17 4.16
N THR A 219 0.63 -5.38 4.67
CA THR A 219 1.15 -6.47 3.86
C THR A 219 0.00 -7.08 3.06
N LEU A 220 0.03 -6.94 1.75
CA LEU A 220 -1.01 -7.45 0.86
C LEU A 220 -0.70 -8.86 0.39
N SER A 221 -1.72 -9.71 0.30
CA SER A 221 -1.67 -10.98 -0.41
C SER A 221 -2.49 -10.89 -1.71
N GLU A 222 -2.36 -11.90 -2.56
CA GLU A 222 -3.15 -12.04 -3.80
C GLU A 222 -4.68 -12.05 -3.60
N GLN A 223 -5.15 -12.10 -2.35
CA GLN A 223 -6.57 -12.04 -2.01
C GLN A 223 -7.10 -10.60 -1.88
N PHE A 224 -6.20 -9.62 -1.78
CA PHE A 224 -6.59 -8.23 -1.61
C PHE A 224 -7.44 -7.73 -2.79
N GLY A 225 -8.50 -7.00 -2.50
CA GLY A 225 -9.44 -6.50 -3.51
C GLY A 225 -10.40 -7.53 -4.09
N ARG A 226 -10.43 -8.77 -3.58
CA ARG A 226 -11.47 -9.75 -3.98
C ARG A 226 -12.80 -9.38 -3.33
N PRO A 227 -13.92 -9.40 -4.11
CA PRO A 227 -15.24 -9.18 -3.55
C PRO A 227 -15.55 -10.16 -2.41
N ASP A 228 -16.13 -9.64 -1.34
CA ASP A 228 -16.65 -10.46 -0.25
C ASP A 228 -18.08 -10.96 -0.52
N SER A 229 -18.71 -11.59 0.48
CA SER A 229 -20.08 -12.07 0.39
C SER A 229 -21.12 -10.94 0.25
N PHE A 230 -20.76 -9.71 0.47
CA PHE A 230 -21.60 -8.52 0.31
C PHE A 230 -21.43 -7.86 -1.05
N GLY A 231 -20.50 -8.35 -1.89
CA GLY A 231 -20.23 -7.83 -3.21
C GLY A 231 -19.28 -6.64 -3.25
N ASP A 232 -18.81 -6.17 -2.10
CA ASP A 232 -17.82 -5.11 -2.00
C ASP A 232 -16.41 -5.67 -2.24
N ALA A 233 -15.49 -4.82 -2.69
CA ALA A 233 -14.07 -5.13 -2.70
C ALA A 233 -13.57 -5.12 -1.26
N ALA A 234 -13.60 -6.26 -0.59
CA ALA A 234 -13.18 -6.39 0.79
C ALA A 234 -12.05 -7.42 0.92
N TYR A 235 -11.14 -7.12 1.81
CA TYR A 235 -10.03 -7.97 2.17
C TYR A 235 -10.33 -8.63 3.52
N ARG A 236 -10.58 -9.93 3.47
CA ARG A 236 -10.91 -10.71 4.66
C ARG A 236 -10.07 -11.96 4.71
N GLU A 237 -9.66 -12.37 5.90
CA GLU A 237 -9.12 -13.68 6.24
C GLU A 237 -8.24 -14.32 5.16
N HIS A 238 -7.08 -13.75 4.92
CA HIS A 238 -6.15 -14.35 3.98
C HIS A 238 -5.02 -15.07 4.73
N ALA A 239 -4.63 -16.21 4.19
CA ALA A 239 -3.38 -16.82 4.58
C ALA A 239 -2.24 -16.06 3.91
N VAL A 240 -1.49 -15.29 4.69
CA VAL A 240 -0.33 -14.57 4.18
C VAL A 240 0.72 -15.58 3.71
N ASN A 241 0.97 -15.61 2.43
CA ASN A 241 2.17 -16.23 1.92
C ASN A 241 3.29 -15.17 1.93
N TYR A 242 4.13 -15.20 2.96
CA TYR A 242 5.21 -14.22 3.11
C TYR A 242 6.25 -14.24 1.98
N GLU A 243 6.24 -15.26 1.12
CA GLU A 243 7.07 -15.30 -0.09
C GLU A 243 6.47 -14.49 -1.26
N ARG A 244 5.20 -14.06 -1.15
CA ARG A 244 4.43 -13.37 -2.19
C ARG A 244 3.59 -12.25 -1.62
N THR A 245 4.21 -11.35 -0.88
CA THR A 245 3.55 -10.20 -0.30
C THR A 245 4.15 -8.91 -0.82
N ALA A 246 3.30 -7.91 -1.00
CA ALA A 246 3.70 -6.56 -1.28
C ALA A 246 3.31 -5.67 -0.11
N CYS A 247 4.12 -4.70 0.25
CA CYS A 247 3.76 -3.69 1.23
C CYS A 247 3.11 -2.50 0.56
N HIS A 248 1.97 -2.05 1.11
CA HIS A 248 1.21 -0.95 0.54
C HIS A 248 0.67 -0.02 1.61
N ALA A 249 0.78 1.29 1.37
CA ALA A 249 0.23 2.32 2.24
C ALA A 249 -1.15 2.77 1.74
N MET A 250 -2.10 2.89 2.66
CA MET A 250 -3.47 3.34 2.40
C MET A 250 -3.98 4.22 3.53
N LEU A 251 -5.06 4.97 3.29
CA LEU A 251 -5.70 5.77 4.33
C LEU A 251 -7.03 5.15 4.76
N VAL A 252 -7.21 4.96 6.07
CA VAL A 252 -8.48 4.57 6.67
C VAL A 252 -9.33 5.82 6.89
N VAL A 253 -10.51 5.81 6.32
CA VAL A 253 -11.42 6.97 6.30
C VAL A 253 -12.76 6.68 6.97
N GLY A 254 -12.99 5.45 7.40
CA GLY A 254 -14.24 5.07 8.04
C GLY A 254 -14.25 3.63 8.51
N TYR A 255 -15.39 3.22 9.06
CA TYR A 255 -15.64 1.82 9.43
C TYR A 255 -17.12 1.48 9.36
N ASP A 256 -17.40 0.18 9.21
CA ASP A 256 -18.74 -0.40 9.25
C ASP A 256 -18.75 -1.68 10.11
N ASN A 257 -19.41 -1.63 11.25
CA ASN A 257 -19.53 -2.78 12.17
C ASN A 257 -20.47 -3.85 11.61
N LEU A 258 -21.36 -3.54 10.67
CA LEU A 258 -22.22 -4.55 10.02
C LEU A 258 -21.38 -5.44 9.09
N HIS A 259 -20.40 -4.87 8.44
CA HIS A 259 -19.43 -5.57 7.59
C HIS A 259 -18.20 -6.05 8.39
N ASN A 260 -18.04 -5.61 9.65
CA ASN A 260 -16.85 -5.81 10.47
C ASN A 260 -15.57 -5.41 9.72
N ALA A 261 -15.58 -4.23 9.13
CA ALA A 261 -14.53 -3.75 8.25
C ALA A 261 -14.23 -2.26 8.47
N PHE A 262 -12.99 -1.87 8.13
CA PHE A 262 -12.62 -0.48 7.91
C PHE A 262 -12.79 -0.12 6.44
N LYS A 263 -13.17 1.13 6.18
CA LYS A 263 -13.17 1.72 4.84
C LYS A 263 -11.82 2.37 4.59
N VAL A 264 -11.18 1.99 3.51
CA VAL A 264 -9.88 2.54 3.11
C VAL A 264 -9.99 3.21 1.74
N VAL A 265 -9.23 4.27 1.53
CA VAL A 265 -8.97 4.81 0.20
C VAL A 265 -7.60 4.35 -0.27
N ASN A 266 -7.55 3.94 -1.54
CA ASN A 266 -6.36 3.44 -2.21
C ASN A 266 -5.89 4.41 -3.31
N SER A 267 -4.66 4.26 -3.77
CA SER A 267 -4.02 5.08 -4.80
C SER A 267 -3.88 4.35 -6.15
N TRP A 268 -4.87 3.55 -6.53
CA TRP A 268 -4.89 2.80 -7.79
C TRP A 268 -6.00 3.22 -8.74
N GLY A 269 -6.57 4.42 -8.51
CA GLY A 269 -7.59 5.03 -9.36
C GLY A 269 -8.99 4.52 -9.10
N VAL A 270 -9.97 5.19 -9.73
CA VAL A 270 -11.41 4.94 -9.53
C VAL A 270 -11.91 3.61 -10.07
N GLU A 271 -11.14 2.98 -10.96
CA GLU A 271 -11.49 1.67 -11.53
C GLU A 271 -11.15 0.51 -10.60
N TRP A 272 -10.38 0.77 -9.53
CA TRP A 272 -10.02 -0.25 -8.56
C TRP A 272 -11.05 -0.32 -7.43
N GLY A 273 -11.31 -1.54 -6.96
CA GLY A 273 -12.18 -1.77 -5.80
C GLY A 273 -13.61 -1.26 -6.01
N ASN A 274 -14.14 -0.58 -5.02
CA ASN A 274 -15.45 0.10 -5.07
C ASN A 274 -15.25 1.61 -5.28
N ALA A 275 -14.82 1.98 -6.48
CA ALA A 275 -14.51 3.36 -6.87
C ALA A 275 -13.30 3.98 -6.15
N GLY A 276 -12.23 3.18 -5.92
CA GLY A 276 -10.96 3.61 -5.31
C GLY A 276 -10.85 3.24 -3.85
#